data_fdec691534d259d68e0aa36fa56a4599
#
_entry.id   fdec691534d259d68e0aa36fa56a4599
#
_cell.length_a   1.000
_cell.length_b   1.000
_cell.length_c   1.000
_cell.angle_alpha   90.00
_cell.angle_beta   90.00
_cell.angle_gamma   90.00
#
_symmetry.space_group_name_H-M   'P 1'
#
loop_
_entity.id
_entity.type
_entity.pdbx_description
1 polymer ?
#
loop_
_entity_poly.entity_id
_entity_poly.type
_entity_poly.pdbx_seq_one_letter_code
_entity_poly.pdbx_strand_id
1 'polypeptide(L)'
;MSTDTKPATTQTPTPAPAKSGAPTPAPANNGAAPGQRPGGNRPGGNRPGQRRDNRGGPRRDNRRRDDAANDGPTMIEKVVFINRCAKVVKGGRRFSFSALSVVGDGKGRLGIGYGKANEVPEAIRKSTALANKHMVTVKLKGDSIPHEVLGESDGGKVLLRPAVTGTGLIAGGGVRAVLEAAGVKNVLTKSLGSNNHLAVVNATLAGLLQLRTYAEVKAARKS
;
A
#
# COMPACT_ATOMS: atom_id res chain seq x y z
N MET A 1 54.70 -44.17 -14.25
CA MET A 1 54.59 -43.86 -12.80
C MET A 1 53.84 -42.53 -12.74
N SER A 2 52.54 -42.63 -12.58
CA SER A 2 51.64 -41.44 -12.53
C SER A 2 51.17 -41.29 -11.10
N THR A 3 51.46 -40.16 -10.46
CA THR A 3 51.06 -39.86 -9.11
C THR A 3 49.84 -38.94 -9.14
N ASP A 4 48.67 -39.50 -8.85
CA ASP A 4 47.41 -38.79 -8.61
C ASP A 4 47.48 -38.02 -7.27
N THR A 5 47.42 -36.70 -7.33
CA THR A 5 47.29 -35.83 -6.16
C THR A 5 45.87 -35.32 -6.05
N LYS A 6 45.09 -35.89 -5.13
CA LYS A 6 43.70 -35.50 -4.79
C LYS A 6 43.75 -34.21 -3.95
N PRO A 7 42.95 -33.14 -4.29
CA PRO A 7 42.84 -31.92 -3.48
C PRO A 7 41.95 -32.20 -2.24
N ALA A 8 42.43 -31.72 -1.09
CA ALA A 8 41.76 -31.79 0.21
C ALA A 8 40.57 -30.84 0.25
N THR A 9 39.41 -31.38 0.59
CA THR A 9 38.18 -30.62 0.85
C THR A 9 38.26 -30.00 2.24
N THR A 10 38.40 -28.69 2.31
CA THR A 10 38.34 -27.91 3.56
C THR A 10 36.87 -27.77 3.97
N GLN A 11 36.47 -28.49 5.02
CA GLN A 11 35.15 -28.38 5.63
C GLN A 11 35.13 -27.17 6.57
N THR A 12 34.27 -26.21 6.28
CA THR A 12 33.96 -25.07 7.12
C THR A 12 33.02 -25.52 8.24
N PRO A 13 33.26 -25.25 9.51
CA PRO A 13 32.39 -25.67 10.60
C PRO A 13 31.10 -24.86 10.64
N THR A 14 29.98 -25.56 10.66
CA THR A 14 28.62 -25.02 10.83
C THR A 14 28.46 -24.50 12.27
N PRO A 15 28.01 -23.30 12.55
CA PRO A 15 27.70 -22.83 13.88
C PRO A 15 26.43 -23.48 14.41
N ALA A 16 26.50 -23.98 15.67
CA ALA A 16 25.40 -24.61 16.39
C ALA A 16 24.24 -23.65 16.68
N PRO A 17 22.97 -24.13 16.77
CA PRO A 17 21.82 -23.30 17.05
C PRO A 17 21.80 -22.83 18.51
N ALA A 18 21.62 -21.52 18.71
CA ALA A 18 21.47 -20.89 20.02
C ALA A 18 20.16 -21.34 20.69
N LYS A 19 20.27 -21.74 21.96
CA LYS A 19 19.15 -22.16 22.81
C LYS A 19 18.17 -21.01 23.05
N SER A 20 16.88 -21.28 22.80
CA SER A 20 15.74 -20.42 23.10
C SER A 20 15.64 -20.13 24.59
N GLY A 21 15.81 -18.88 25.00
CA GLY A 21 15.52 -18.41 26.36
C GLY A 21 14.01 -18.37 26.62
N ALA A 22 13.60 -18.89 27.77
CA ALA A 22 12.23 -18.91 28.26
C ALA A 22 11.66 -17.49 28.50
N PRO A 23 10.36 -17.27 28.38
CA PRO A 23 9.74 -15.95 28.62
C PRO A 23 9.67 -15.66 30.14
N THR A 24 10.14 -14.50 30.53
CA THR A 24 10.03 -13.94 31.89
C THR A 24 8.56 -13.56 32.17
N PRO A 25 8.00 -13.92 33.36
CA PRO A 25 6.62 -13.52 33.70
C PRO A 25 6.52 -12.00 33.99
N ALA A 26 5.41 -11.40 33.57
CA ALA A 26 5.07 -10.01 33.82
C ALA A 26 4.82 -9.73 35.32
N PRO A 27 5.15 -8.53 35.85
CA PRO A 27 4.83 -8.14 37.22
C PRO A 27 3.33 -7.91 37.40
N ALA A 28 2.79 -8.48 38.49
CA ALA A 28 1.42 -8.31 38.92
C ALA A 28 1.15 -6.84 39.32
N ASN A 29 0.09 -6.27 38.76
CA ASN A 29 -0.39 -4.94 39.08
C ASN A 29 -1.37 -5.02 40.26
N ASN A 30 -0.92 -4.64 41.46
CA ASN A 30 -1.77 -4.50 42.63
C ASN A 30 -2.61 -3.24 42.52
N GLY A 31 -3.93 -3.44 42.43
CA GLY A 31 -4.92 -2.39 42.38
C GLY A 31 -4.99 -1.55 43.65
N ALA A 32 -5.03 -0.24 43.49
CA ALA A 32 -5.48 0.68 44.51
C ALA A 32 -6.88 1.18 44.17
N ALA A 33 -7.81 1.04 45.09
CA ALA A 33 -9.21 1.41 44.98
C ALA A 33 -9.39 2.95 44.92
N PRO A 34 -10.41 3.48 44.20
CA PRO A 34 -10.68 4.91 44.17
C PRO A 34 -11.48 5.34 45.40
N GLY A 35 -10.98 6.39 46.05
CA GLY A 35 -11.65 7.06 47.18
C GLY A 35 -12.93 7.75 46.77
N GLN A 36 -13.97 7.54 47.56
CA GLN A 36 -15.28 8.20 47.52
C GLN A 36 -15.13 9.69 47.85
N ARG A 37 -15.67 10.54 47.01
CA ARG A 37 -15.92 11.98 47.35
C ARG A 37 -17.39 12.17 47.78
N PRO A 38 -17.66 12.89 48.88
CA PRO A 38 -19.01 13.09 49.38
C PRO A 38 -19.79 14.10 48.54
N GLY A 39 -21.06 13.84 48.37
CA GLY A 39 -22.03 14.66 47.63
C GLY A 39 -22.31 16.00 48.26
N GLY A 40 -22.25 17.06 47.49
CA GLY A 40 -22.74 18.40 47.82
C GLY A 40 -24.20 18.55 47.37
N ASN A 41 -25.08 18.65 48.34
CA ASN A 41 -26.51 18.87 48.17
C ASN A 41 -26.74 20.36 47.82
N ARG A 42 -27.43 20.66 46.71
CA ARG A 42 -27.95 22.01 46.43
C ARG A 42 -29.47 21.94 46.25
N PRO A 43 -30.24 22.78 46.96
CA PRO A 43 -31.70 22.75 46.93
C PRO A 43 -32.28 23.38 45.67
N GLY A 44 -33.45 22.89 45.31
CA GLY A 44 -34.19 23.20 44.11
C GLY A 44 -34.73 24.65 44.05
N GLY A 45 -34.68 25.15 42.82
CA GLY A 45 -35.43 26.34 42.39
C GLY A 45 -36.56 25.94 41.47
N ASN A 46 -37.75 25.96 41.98
CA ASN A 46 -39.01 25.69 41.30
C ASN A 46 -39.34 26.86 40.36
N ARG A 47 -39.47 26.68 39.06
CA ARG A 47 -40.08 27.64 38.13
C ARG A 47 -41.17 26.94 37.34
N PRO A 48 -42.41 27.42 37.40
CA PRO A 48 -43.55 26.85 36.68
C PRO A 48 -43.62 27.35 35.23
N GLY A 49 -43.90 26.44 34.35
CA GLY A 49 -44.77 26.55 33.20
C GLY A 49 -44.40 27.48 32.05
N GLN A 50 -43.90 26.90 30.99
CA GLN A 50 -44.34 27.26 29.63
C GLN A 50 -44.40 26.00 28.76
N ARG A 51 -45.62 25.53 28.54
CA ARG A 51 -45.93 24.51 27.51
C ARG A 51 -45.70 25.18 26.16
N ARG A 52 -44.66 24.77 25.46
CA ARG A 52 -44.52 24.99 23.99
C ARG A 52 -44.93 23.73 23.31
N ASP A 53 -46.10 23.80 22.67
CA ASP A 53 -46.61 22.80 21.74
C ASP A 53 -45.60 22.70 20.56
N ASN A 54 -44.78 21.66 20.60
CA ASN A 54 -43.89 21.36 19.52
C ASN A 54 -44.65 20.46 18.52
N ARG A 55 -45.35 21.12 17.55
CA ARG A 55 -45.96 20.46 16.40
C ARG A 55 -44.86 19.72 15.68
N GLY A 56 -44.96 18.38 15.70
CA GLY A 56 -44.08 17.45 15.00
C GLY A 56 -44.09 17.70 13.49
N GLY A 57 -43.04 18.36 13.00
CA GLY A 57 -42.70 18.32 11.58
C GLY A 57 -42.19 16.93 11.22
N PRO A 58 -42.51 16.39 10.03
CA PRO A 58 -42.05 15.07 9.63
C PRO A 58 -40.53 15.06 9.59
N ARG A 59 -39.91 14.23 10.46
CA ARG A 59 -38.49 13.91 10.39
C ARG A 59 -38.24 13.28 9.02
N ARG A 60 -37.72 14.07 8.08
CA ARG A 60 -37.19 13.58 6.81
C ARG A 60 -36.07 12.61 7.15
N ASP A 61 -36.33 11.34 6.92
CA ASP A 61 -35.37 10.26 7.04
C ASP A 61 -34.33 10.44 5.93
N ASN A 62 -33.26 11.16 6.28
CA ASN A 62 -32.14 11.48 5.36
C ASN A 62 -31.15 10.31 5.26
N ARG A 63 -31.55 9.10 5.72
CA ARG A 63 -30.68 7.90 5.75
C ARG A 63 -30.63 7.10 4.45
N ARG A 64 -31.23 7.58 3.35
CA ARG A 64 -31.26 6.83 2.06
C ARG A 64 -30.58 7.54 0.90
N ARG A 65 -29.66 8.46 1.13
CA ARG A 65 -28.96 9.16 0.04
C ARG A 65 -27.47 8.84 -0.10
N ASP A 66 -26.90 8.03 0.80
CA ASP A 66 -25.47 7.74 0.75
C ASP A 66 -25.12 6.47 -0.08
N ASP A 67 -26.10 5.67 -0.49
CA ASP A 67 -25.86 4.42 -1.23
C ASP A 67 -26.02 4.53 -2.76
N ALA A 68 -26.41 5.68 -3.30
CA ALA A 68 -26.74 5.82 -4.72
C ALA A 68 -25.72 6.62 -5.55
N ALA A 69 -24.55 6.96 -5.02
CA ALA A 69 -23.58 7.81 -5.69
C ALA A 69 -22.20 7.16 -5.92
N ASN A 70 -22.11 5.84 -6.03
CA ASN A 70 -20.85 5.16 -6.34
C ASN A 70 -20.88 4.43 -7.68
N ASP A 71 -21.56 5.00 -8.68
CA ASP A 71 -21.51 4.55 -10.09
C ASP A 71 -20.34 5.20 -10.87
N GLY A 72 -19.30 5.56 -10.14
CA GLY A 72 -18.01 5.93 -10.71
C GLY A 72 -17.26 4.68 -11.20
N PRO A 73 -16.30 4.82 -12.13
CA PRO A 73 -15.51 3.69 -12.60
C PRO A 73 -14.92 2.95 -11.40
N THR A 74 -15.14 1.64 -11.35
CA THR A 74 -14.67 0.78 -10.25
C THR A 74 -13.15 0.87 -10.18
N MET A 75 -12.61 1.64 -9.23
CA MET A 75 -11.18 1.79 -9.02
C MET A 75 -10.63 0.58 -8.28
N ILE A 76 -9.58 0.00 -8.81
CA ILE A 76 -8.83 -1.09 -8.16
C ILE A 76 -7.82 -0.45 -7.22
N GLU A 77 -8.04 -0.58 -5.91
CA GLU A 77 -7.12 -0.10 -4.88
C GLU A 77 -6.30 -1.27 -4.31
N LYS A 78 -4.97 -1.14 -4.32
CA LYS A 78 -4.06 -2.14 -3.75
C LYS A 78 -3.03 -1.50 -2.84
N VAL A 79 -2.97 -1.98 -1.61
CA VAL A 79 -1.90 -1.63 -0.68
C VAL A 79 -0.71 -2.56 -0.95
N VAL A 80 0.41 -1.97 -1.33
CA VAL A 80 1.65 -2.71 -1.65
C VAL A 80 2.42 -3.05 -0.40
N PHE A 81 2.61 -2.05 0.47
CA PHE A 81 3.41 -2.23 1.68
C PHE A 81 3.05 -1.20 2.76
N ILE A 82 3.13 -1.64 4.04
CA ILE A 82 2.93 -0.78 5.21
C ILE A 82 4.18 -0.87 6.08
N ASN A 83 4.78 0.28 6.38
CA ASN A 83 5.91 0.41 7.28
C ASN A 83 5.50 1.02 8.61
N ARG A 84 6.04 0.50 9.71
CA ARG A 84 5.95 1.13 11.03
C ARG A 84 7.25 1.88 11.32
N CYS A 85 7.17 3.20 11.48
CA CYS A 85 8.27 4.05 11.87
C CYS A 85 8.18 4.35 13.37
N ALA A 86 9.32 4.49 14.06
CA ALA A 86 9.37 4.86 15.46
C ALA A 86 10.33 6.02 15.67
N LYS A 87 9.90 7.04 16.42
CA LYS A 87 10.76 8.10 16.95
C LYS A 87 11.01 7.79 18.43
N VAL A 88 12.27 7.60 18.81
CA VAL A 88 12.66 7.41 20.21
C VAL A 88 12.63 8.78 20.93
N VAL A 89 11.96 8.83 22.06
CA VAL A 89 11.84 10.03 22.94
C VAL A 89 12.17 9.62 24.38
N LYS A 90 12.40 10.60 25.27
CA LYS A 90 12.48 10.36 26.72
C LYS A 90 11.18 9.71 27.18
N GLY A 91 11.27 8.51 27.78
CA GLY A 91 10.12 7.75 28.27
C GLY A 91 9.50 6.77 27.27
N GLY A 92 10.03 6.62 26.02
CA GLY A 92 9.52 5.60 25.11
C GLY A 92 9.70 5.87 23.63
N ARG A 93 8.80 5.27 22.82
CA ARG A 93 8.83 5.40 21.35
C ARG A 93 7.48 5.88 20.84
N ARG A 94 7.48 6.90 19.99
CA ARG A 94 6.29 7.33 19.24
C ARG A 94 6.25 6.61 17.90
N PHE A 95 5.21 5.83 17.67
CA PHE A 95 5.01 5.12 16.42
C PHE A 95 4.25 5.97 15.41
N SER A 96 4.57 5.77 14.14
CA SER A 96 3.83 6.29 12.99
C SER A 96 3.85 5.20 11.90
N PHE A 97 2.86 5.21 11.04
CA PHE A 97 2.74 4.25 9.95
C PHE A 97 2.82 4.98 8.61
N SER A 98 3.43 4.32 7.63
CA SER A 98 3.41 4.78 6.26
C SER A 98 2.90 3.66 5.36
N ALA A 99 1.98 3.99 4.47
CA ALA A 99 1.39 3.07 3.51
C ALA A 99 1.76 3.49 2.09
N LEU A 100 2.13 2.52 1.27
CA LEU A 100 2.31 2.65 -0.17
C LEU A 100 1.12 1.96 -0.85
N SER A 101 0.32 2.71 -1.59
CA SER A 101 -0.82 2.18 -2.33
C SER A 101 -0.74 2.53 -3.81
N VAL A 102 -1.36 1.68 -4.61
CA VAL A 102 -1.54 1.86 -6.04
C VAL A 102 -3.03 1.82 -6.33
N VAL A 103 -3.50 2.75 -7.14
CA VAL A 103 -4.89 2.84 -7.57
C VAL A 103 -4.94 2.86 -9.10
N GLY A 104 -5.89 2.19 -9.69
CA GLY A 104 -6.07 2.19 -11.15
C GLY A 104 -7.48 1.79 -11.57
N ASP A 105 -7.82 2.09 -12.80
CA ASP A 105 -9.13 1.79 -13.39
C ASP A 105 -9.16 0.47 -14.18
N GLY A 106 -8.02 -0.24 -14.25
CA GLY A 106 -7.89 -1.45 -15.08
C GLY A 106 -7.95 -1.20 -16.59
N LYS A 107 -7.90 0.06 -17.04
CA LYS A 107 -7.98 0.48 -18.45
C LYS A 107 -6.79 1.34 -18.89
N GLY A 108 -5.66 1.18 -18.21
CA GLY A 108 -4.43 1.91 -18.52
C GLY A 108 -4.23 3.20 -17.71
N ARG A 109 -5.13 3.57 -16.79
CA ARG A 109 -4.91 4.69 -15.88
C ARG A 109 -4.55 4.17 -14.52
N LEU A 110 -3.45 4.65 -13.95
CA LEU A 110 -3.00 4.26 -12.63
C LEU A 110 -2.32 5.41 -11.91
N GLY A 111 -2.34 5.38 -10.59
CA GLY A 111 -1.66 6.33 -9.73
C GLY A 111 -0.97 5.62 -8.58
N ILE A 112 0.12 6.20 -8.10
CA ILE A 112 0.88 5.72 -6.94
C ILE A 112 0.78 6.77 -5.85
N GLY A 113 0.52 6.34 -4.62
CA GLY A 113 0.45 7.21 -3.46
C GLY A 113 1.24 6.67 -2.29
N TYR A 114 1.93 7.57 -1.59
CA TYR A 114 2.62 7.28 -0.35
C TYR A 114 2.08 8.17 0.76
N GLY A 115 1.42 7.56 1.75
CA GLY A 115 0.79 8.26 2.86
C GLY A 115 1.45 7.94 4.20
N LYS A 116 1.53 8.92 5.10
CA LYS A 116 2.03 8.75 6.46
C LYS A 116 1.01 9.29 7.48
N ALA A 117 0.75 8.51 8.54
CA ALA A 117 -0.15 8.88 9.63
C ALA A 117 0.24 8.17 10.95
N ASN A 118 -0.44 8.52 12.04
CA ASN A 118 -0.24 7.86 13.32
C ASN A 118 -0.92 6.50 13.39
N GLU A 119 -1.96 6.30 12.58
CA GLU A 119 -2.73 5.06 12.47
C GLU A 119 -2.66 4.48 11.06
N VAL A 120 -2.79 3.15 10.95
CA VAL A 120 -2.74 2.44 9.66
C VAL A 120 -3.90 2.84 8.73
N PRO A 121 -5.18 2.88 9.18
CA PRO A 121 -6.29 3.26 8.31
C PRO A 121 -6.15 4.66 7.72
N GLU A 122 -5.68 5.62 8.53
CA GLU A 122 -5.42 6.97 8.05
C GLU A 122 -4.26 7.03 7.05
N ALA A 123 -3.19 6.25 7.26
CA ALA A 123 -2.08 6.18 6.32
C ALA A 123 -2.54 5.65 4.96
N ILE A 124 -3.37 4.61 4.93
CA ILE A 124 -3.97 4.05 3.72
C ILE A 124 -4.87 5.10 3.04
N ARG A 125 -5.79 5.74 3.78
CA ARG A 125 -6.68 6.76 3.24
C ARG A 125 -5.91 7.93 2.61
N LYS A 126 -4.82 8.38 3.24
CA LYS A 126 -3.95 9.44 2.69
C LYS A 126 -3.21 8.97 1.43
N SER A 127 -2.73 7.72 1.42
CA SER A 127 -2.02 7.18 0.25
C SER A 127 -2.95 6.99 -0.95
N THR A 128 -4.17 6.47 -0.78
CA THR A 128 -5.16 6.34 -1.86
C THR A 128 -5.61 7.70 -2.39
N ALA A 129 -5.84 8.69 -1.51
CA ALA A 129 -6.17 10.05 -1.93
C ALA A 129 -5.06 10.69 -2.79
N LEU A 130 -3.78 10.49 -2.42
CA LEU A 130 -2.63 10.95 -3.21
C LEU A 130 -2.52 10.19 -4.54
N ALA A 131 -2.73 8.88 -4.54
CA ALA A 131 -2.71 8.07 -5.76
C ALA A 131 -3.78 8.54 -6.76
N ASN A 132 -5.00 8.79 -6.29
CA ASN A 132 -6.11 9.31 -7.11
C ASN A 132 -5.79 10.70 -7.68
N LYS A 133 -5.07 11.55 -6.94
CA LYS A 133 -4.68 12.88 -7.41
C LYS A 133 -3.62 12.82 -8.51
N HIS A 134 -2.72 11.86 -8.46
CA HIS A 134 -1.58 11.73 -9.39
C HIS A 134 -1.76 10.55 -10.35
N MET A 135 -2.93 10.45 -10.97
CA MET A 135 -3.18 9.42 -11.98
C MET A 135 -2.50 9.74 -13.30
N VAL A 136 -1.86 8.72 -13.88
CA VAL A 136 -1.16 8.80 -15.16
C VAL A 136 -1.75 7.76 -16.11
N THR A 137 -1.79 8.07 -17.40
CA THR A 137 -2.27 7.16 -18.45
C THR A 137 -1.09 6.43 -19.10
N VAL A 138 -1.18 5.13 -19.18
CA VAL A 138 -0.18 4.21 -19.77
C VAL A 138 -0.71 3.66 -21.08
N LYS A 139 0.18 3.45 -22.03
CA LYS A 139 -0.15 2.91 -23.36
C LYS A 139 -0.06 1.38 -23.34
N LEU A 140 -1.19 0.72 -23.52
CA LEU A 140 -1.30 -0.74 -23.57
C LEU A 140 -1.59 -1.21 -25.00
N LYS A 141 -1.24 -2.46 -25.27
CA LYS A 141 -1.60 -3.18 -26.51
C LYS A 141 -2.52 -4.35 -26.16
N GLY A 142 -3.83 -4.10 -26.16
CA GLY A 142 -4.80 -5.11 -25.69
C GLY A 142 -4.55 -5.48 -24.23
N ASP A 143 -4.37 -6.76 -23.96
CA ASP A 143 -4.12 -7.32 -22.62
C ASP A 143 -2.63 -7.36 -22.22
N SER A 144 -1.72 -6.82 -23.07
CA SER A 144 -0.26 -6.85 -22.87
C SER A 144 0.37 -5.49 -23.13
N ILE A 145 1.70 -5.41 -23.02
CA ILE A 145 2.51 -4.24 -23.34
C ILE A 145 2.99 -4.28 -24.80
N PRO A 146 3.22 -3.12 -25.47
CA PRO A 146 3.61 -3.09 -26.88
C PRO A 146 5.03 -3.61 -27.15
N HIS A 147 5.99 -3.37 -26.28
CA HIS A 147 7.39 -3.79 -26.43
C HIS A 147 8.09 -3.98 -25.07
N GLU A 148 9.27 -4.59 -25.10
CA GLU A 148 10.13 -4.74 -23.92
C GLU A 148 10.68 -3.40 -23.48
N VAL A 149 10.69 -3.18 -22.15
CA VAL A 149 11.20 -1.97 -21.51
C VAL A 149 11.90 -2.29 -20.20
N LEU A 150 12.99 -1.58 -19.93
CA LEU A 150 13.65 -1.54 -18.63
C LEU A 150 13.31 -0.21 -17.94
N GLY A 151 12.49 -0.26 -16.90
CA GLY A 151 12.18 0.90 -16.06
C GLY A 151 13.20 1.03 -14.92
N GLU A 152 13.70 2.25 -14.70
CA GLU A 152 14.66 2.55 -13.64
C GLU A 152 14.14 3.73 -12.81
N SER A 153 14.24 3.61 -11.47
CA SER A 153 13.96 4.70 -10.53
C SER A 153 14.57 4.36 -9.16
N ASP A 154 15.23 5.33 -8.55
CA ASP A 154 15.76 5.24 -7.16
C ASP A 154 16.57 3.97 -6.87
N GLY A 155 17.37 3.50 -7.84
CA GLY A 155 18.13 2.26 -7.77
C GLY A 155 17.28 0.98 -7.99
N GLY A 156 15.97 1.09 -8.12
CA GLY A 156 15.10 0.00 -8.59
C GLY A 156 15.20 -0.13 -10.10
N LYS A 157 15.35 -1.38 -10.60
CA LYS A 157 15.36 -1.71 -12.02
C LYS A 157 14.34 -2.82 -12.25
N VAL A 158 13.40 -2.60 -13.16
CA VAL A 158 12.34 -3.57 -13.48
C VAL A 158 12.29 -3.79 -14.98
N LEU A 159 12.52 -5.01 -15.38
CA LEU A 159 12.38 -5.46 -16.75
C LEU A 159 10.92 -5.88 -17.00
N LEU A 160 10.31 -5.34 -18.05
CA LEU A 160 8.96 -5.66 -18.49
C LEU A 160 9.04 -6.23 -19.91
N ARG A 161 8.53 -7.45 -20.12
CA ARG A 161 8.48 -8.12 -21.43
C ARG A 161 7.05 -8.46 -21.81
N PRO A 162 6.63 -8.21 -23.07
CA PRO A 162 5.33 -8.64 -23.53
C PRO A 162 5.22 -10.15 -23.53
N ALA A 163 4.03 -10.68 -23.25
CA ALA A 163 3.74 -12.09 -23.24
C ALA A 163 2.51 -12.40 -24.10
N VAL A 164 2.43 -13.65 -24.57
CA VAL A 164 1.30 -14.17 -25.34
C VAL A 164 0.07 -14.30 -24.42
N THR A 165 -1.12 -14.21 -25.00
CA THR A 165 -2.38 -14.46 -24.31
C THR A 165 -2.39 -15.84 -23.66
N GLY A 166 -2.80 -15.90 -22.39
CA GLY A 166 -2.79 -17.13 -21.58
C GLY A 166 -1.56 -17.32 -20.70
N THR A 167 -0.48 -16.54 -20.88
CA THR A 167 0.70 -16.57 -19.98
C THR A 167 0.36 -16.06 -18.59
N GLY A 168 -0.54 -15.09 -18.48
CA GLY A 168 -0.89 -14.42 -17.23
C GLY A 168 0.16 -13.41 -16.76
N LEU A 169 -0.04 -12.90 -15.55
CA LEU A 169 0.81 -11.89 -14.96
C LEU A 169 1.91 -12.55 -14.10
N ILE A 170 3.14 -12.60 -14.61
CA ILE A 170 4.31 -13.13 -13.89
C ILE A 170 5.14 -11.95 -13.40
N ALA A 171 4.94 -11.57 -12.12
CA ALA A 171 5.54 -10.38 -11.53
C ALA A 171 5.77 -10.52 -10.02
N GLY A 172 6.77 -9.82 -9.49
CA GLY A 172 6.96 -9.64 -8.06
C GLY A 172 5.84 -8.79 -7.43
N GLY A 173 5.64 -8.88 -6.11
CA GLY A 173 4.47 -8.31 -5.42
C GLY A 173 4.20 -6.83 -5.72
N GLY A 174 5.22 -5.95 -5.63
CA GLY A 174 5.05 -4.53 -5.94
C GLY A 174 4.75 -4.24 -7.41
N VAL A 175 5.47 -4.94 -8.31
CA VAL A 175 5.25 -4.84 -9.77
C VAL A 175 3.87 -5.37 -10.15
N ARG A 176 3.45 -6.50 -9.57
CA ARG A 176 2.13 -7.10 -9.81
C ARG A 176 1.00 -6.14 -9.45
N ALA A 177 1.08 -5.47 -8.29
CA ALA A 177 0.06 -4.52 -7.87
C ALA A 177 -0.12 -3.37 -8.88
N VAL A 178 0.98 -2.86 -9.44
CA VAL A 178 0.95 -1.79 -10.47
C VAL A 178 0.33 -2.29 -11.77
N LEU A 179 0.73 -3.47 -12.24
CA LEU A 179 0.26 -4.02 -13.52
C LEU A 179 -1.21 -4.43 -13.46
N GLU A 180 -1.68 -4.98 -12.34
CA GLU A 180 -3.09 -5.30 -12.14
C GLU A 180 -3.95 -4.02 -12.08
N ALA A 181 -3.48 -2.96 -11.41
CA ALA A 181 -4.14 -1.66 -11.39
C ALA A 181 -4.19 -1.03 -12.79
N ALA A 182 -3.13 -1.20 -13.61
CA ALA A 182 -3.10 -0.77 -15.00
C ALA A 182 -4.02 -1.58 -15.92
N GLY A 183 -4.41 -2.80 -15.51
CA GLY A 183 -5.24 -3.70 -16.33
C GLY A 183 -4.46 -4.60 -17.29
N VAL A 184 -3.14 -4.73 -17.09
CA VAL A 184 -2.31 -5.67 -17.85
C VAL A 184 -2.57 -7.09 -17.37
N LYS A 185 -2.85 -8.02 -18.30
CA LYS A 185 -3.13 -9.42 -17.98
C LYS A 185 -1.98 -10.37 -18.33
N ASN A 186 -1.22 -10.07 -19.40
CA ASN A 186 -0.18 -10.97 -19.90
C ASN A 186 1.14 -10.22 -19.99
N VAL A 187 2.07 -10.49 -19.06
CA VAL A 187 3.39 -9.88 -19.05
C VAL A 187 4.37 -10.71 -18.21
N LEU A 188 5.63 -10.73 -18.64
CA LEU A 188 6.75 -11.31 -17.90
C LEU A 188 7.57 -10.16 -17.31
N THR A 189 7.89 -10.25 -16.03
CA THR A 189 8.69 -9.21 -15.38
C THR A 189 9.79 -9.76 -14.49
N LYS A 190 10.85 -8.98 -14.34
CA LYS A 190 11.93 -9.28 -13.41
C LYS A 190 12.42 -8.02 -12.73
N SER A 191 12.45 -8.03 -11.40
CA SER A 191 13.14 -6.99 -10.62
C SER A 191 14.63 -7.33 -10.55
N LEU A 192 15.48 -6.40 -11.00
CA LEU A 192 16.94 -6.57 -11.13
C LEU A 192 17.74 -5.69 -10.17
N GLY A 193 17.12 -4.65 -9.61
CA GLY A 193 17.77 -3.68 -8.75
C GLY A 193 17.41 -3.82 -7.27
N SER A 194 17.21 -2.68 -6.62
CA SER A 194 16.87 -2.57 -5.21
C SER A 194 15.55 -3.29 -4.85
N ASN A 195 15.49 -3.90 -3.67
CA ASN A 195 14.27 -4.51 -3.12
C ASN A 195 13.38 -3.50 -2.38
N ASN A 196 13.71 -2.22 -2.39
CA ASN A 196 12.86 -1.19 -1.79
C ASN A 196 11.52 -1.12 -2.54
N HIS A 197 10.41 -1.35 -1.83
CA HIS A 197 9.07 -1.39 -2.42
C HIS A 197 8.72 -0.11 -3.17
N LEU A 198 9.11 1.07 -2.65
CA LEU A 198 8.85 2.35 -3.31
C LEU A 198 9.64 2.45 -4.62
N ALA A 199 10.93 2.12 -4.60
CA ALA A 199 11.78 2.15 -5.79
C ALA A 199 11.28 1.20 -6.88
N VAL A 200 10.87 -0.01 -6.52
CA VAL A 200 10.32 -1.02 -7.46
C VAL A 200 9.02 -0.51 -8.09
N VAL A 201 8.11 0.06 -7.30
CA VAL A 201 6.83 0.60 -7.80
C VAL A 201 7.06 1.78 -8.73
N ASN A 202 7.93 2.72 -8.36
CA ASN A 202 8.30 3.88 -9.20
C ASN A 202 9.02 3.44 -10.49
N ALA A 203 9.94 2.48 -10.41
CA ALA A 203 10.62 1.93 -11.58
C ALA A 203 9.64 1.27 -12.56
N THR A 204 8.64 0.55 -12.04
CA THR A 204 7.58 -0.03 -12.86
C THR A 204 6.76 1.05 -13.57
N LEU A 205 6.37 2.11 -12.86
CA LEU A 205 5.67 3.24 -13.47
C LEU A 205 6.51 3.93 -14.53
N ALA A 206 7.79 4.21 -14.24
CA ALA A 206 8.71 4.81 -15.20
C ALA A 206 8.86 3.97 -16.47
N GLY A 207 8.94 2.62 -16.33
CA GLY A 207 8.96 1.70 -17.46
C GLY A 207 7.66 1.75 -18.29
N LEU A 208 6.50 1.77 -17.62
CA LEU A 208 5.21 1.87 -18.30
C LEU A 208 5.01 3.20 -19.05
N LEU A 209 5.57 4.28 -18.54
CA LEU A 209 5.53 5.60 -19.20
C LEU A 209 6.41 5.69 -20.45
N GLN A 210 7.47 4.89 -20.52
CA GLN A 210 8.35 4.82 -21.69
C GLN A 210 7.73 4.05 -22.87
N LEU A 211 6.61 3.34 -22.65
CA LEU A 211 5.94 2.58 -23.68
C LEU A 211 5.45 3.47 -24.83
N ARG A 212 5.75 3.05 -26.05
CA ARG A 212 5.33 3.72 -27.29
C ARG A 212 4.48 2.78 -28.13
N THR A 213 3.40 3.30 -28.69
CA THR A 213 2.58 2.54 -29.64
C THR A 213 3.25 2.47 -31.01
N TYR A 214 2.95 1.41 -31.78
CA TYR A 214 3.47 1.28 -33.13
C TYR A 214 3.15 2.48 -34.03
N ALA A 215 1.95 3.06 -33.87
CA ALA A 215 1.53 4.24 -34.62
C ALA A 215 2.43 5.47 -34.35
N GLU A 216 2.82 5.68 -33.08
CA GLU A 216 3.72 6.77 -32.69
C GLU A 216 5.13 6.58 -33.24
N VAL A 217 5.65 5.34 -33.15
CA VAL A 217 6.97 5.02 -33.72
C VAL A 217 6.97 5.22 -35.25
N LYS A 218 5.89 4.83 -35.93
CA LYS A 218 5.76 5.04 -37.37
C LYS A 218 5.65 6.54 -37.73
N ALA A 219 4.92 7.31 -36.94
CA ALA A 219 4.82 8.76 -37.14
C ALA A 219 6.17 9.45 -36.94
N ALA A 220 6.91 9.11 -35.87
CA ALA A 220 8.23 9.66 -35.61
C ALA A 220 9.29 9.34 -36.67
N ARG A 221 9.11 8.23 -37.44
CA ARG A 221 10.02 7.87 -38.55
C ARG A 221 9.68 8.60 -39.85
N LYS A 222 8.49 9.17 -39.95
CA LYS A 222 8.06 9.92 -41.14
C LYS A 222 8.31 11.43 -41.03
N SER A 223 8.56 11.91 -39.81
CA SER A 223 9.00 13.27 -39.51
C SER A 223 10.51 13.40 -39.67
#